data_fd24e9d8017b697223511564b3e255a5
#
_entry.id   fd24e9d8017b697223511564b3e255a5
#
_cell.length_a   1.000
_cell.length_b   1.000
_cell.length_c   1.000
_cell.angle_alpha   90.00
_cell.angle_beta   90.00
_cell.angle_gamma   90.00
#
_symmetry.space_group_name_H-M   'P 1'
#
loop_
_entity.id
_entity.type
_entity.pdbx_description
1 polymer ?
#
loop_
_entity_poly.entity_id
_entity_poly.type
_entity_poly.pdbx_seq_one_letter_code
_entity_poly.pdbx_strand_id
1 'polypeptide(L)'
;MKKVYISISALLLCANLSFAQTPANRTAKTIAADVLAQMPAEQQAEYNKQISELSAAGEEAVFTLINMINAPGKGSNAKVDYALSGLSHFVMAKGQENARQVVAKAYVQALDKVEEREIKAFIIRQLQIVGQDDAVEALSAYLGNPELSGPAARALAAIGTENAGQALKAGLMRRMGTAETQKDILEAIAEAQVAGTEDLVKVYVSNEDPNMQKVARYALSRVGSVASLSVLADAAKAVNYTMEPSGANEAYITLIKRIAEQDPKAAEKAAKDLLKRATKAGKTQTREAALPILISVAADKQAATKLVLTALKDDCKDYRNAALRYASDFVDEASYIEIAKTMVKAKPEVKVDILNWLGREAKCPKKHDTVQKLMLRFDQSLAQVLTQQLNVNDFAVQQAAVWTMVKIGDKGYIPTLANLLTDSDKQIVLLAQDALLAFPGDIDDAVAKAINKASDTGKIAGMELLAVRMAD
;
A
#
# COMPACT_ATOMS: atom_id res chain seq x y z
N MET A 1 76.55 -35.39 3.32
CA MET A 1 76.34 -35.79 1.90
C MET A 1 74.96 -36.34 1.74
N LYS A 2 74.01 -35.57 1.28
CA LYS A 2 72.75 -36.06 0.73
C LYS A 2 72.34 -35.06 -0.34
N LYS A 3 72.33 -35.53 -1.59
CA LYS A 3 71.97 -34.77 -2.78
C LYS A 3 70.46 -34.59 -2.77
N VAL A 4 70.02 -33.34 -2.91
CA VAL A 4 68.65 -32.99 -3.14
C VAL A 4 68.45 -32.87 -4.64
N TYR A 5 67.64 -33.72 -5.23
CA TYR A 5 67.20 -33.64 -6.62
C TYR A 5 66.04 -32.64 -6.70
N ILE A 6 66.25 -31.53 -7.39
CA ILE A 6 65.20 -30.60 -7.77
C ILE A 6 64.63 -31.10 -9.08
N SER A 7 63.45 -31.68 -9.05
CA SER A 7 62.68 -32.00 -10.26
C SER A 7 61.95 -30.72 -10.71
N ILE A 8 62.37 -30.15 -11.83
CA ILE A 8 61.70 -29.10 -12.54
C ILE A 8 60.58 -29.76 -13.36
N SER A 9 59.35 -29.76 -12.86
CA SER A 9 58.18 -30.10 -13.65
C SER A 9 57.74 -28.83 -14.39
N ALA A 10 58.10 -28.79 -15.69
CA ALA A 10 57.58 -27.79 -16.61
C ALA A 10 56.08 -28.06 -16.80
N LEU A 11 55.22 -27.31 -16.08
CA LEU A 11 53.81 -27.22 -16.38
C LEU A 11 53.65 -26.34 -17.62
N LEU A 12 53.39 -26.95 -18.76
CA LEU A 12 52.84 -26.26 -19.92
C LEU A 12 51.44 -25.76 -19.52
N LEU A 13 51.38 -24.53 -19.07
CA LEU A 13 50.13 -23.77 -19.05
C LEU A 13 49.85 -23.40 -20.52
N CYS A 14 49.00 -24.18 -21.18
CA CYS A 14 48.26 -23.69 -22.35
C CYS A 14 47.38 -22.53 -21.92
N ALA A 15 47.95 -21.35 -21.89
CA ALA A 15 47.20 -20.13 -21.90
C ALA A 15 46.40 -20.12 -23.20
N ASN A 16 45.13 -20.48 -23.13
CA ASN A 16 44.17 -20.06 -24.11
C ASN A 16 44.13 -18.52 -24.04
N LEU A 17 45.01 -17.89 -24.77
CA LEU A 17 44.88 -16.53 -25.20
C LEU A 17 43.64 -16.50 -26.10
N SER A 18 42.45 -16.48 -25.48
CA SER A 18 41.34 -15.85 -26.11
C SER A 18 41.81 -14.43 -26.42
N PHE A 19 42.19 -14.20 -27.65
CA PHE A 19 42.27 -12.86 -28.19
C PHE A 19 40.88 -12.26 -28.01
N ALA A 20 40.62 -11.67 -26.84
CA ALA A 20 39.66 -10.61 -26.74
C ALA A 20 40.19 -9.55 -27.69
N GLN A 21 39.71 -9.57 -28.93
CA GLN A 21 39.87 -8.44 -29.81
C GLN A 21 39.42 -7.24 -28.97
N THR A 22 40.40 -6.43 -28.58
CA THR A 22 40.11 -5.07 -28.14
C THR A 22 39.11 -4.52 -29.15
N PRO A 23 38.02 -3.88 -28.72
CA PRO A 23 37.02 -3.34 -29.63
C PRO A 23 37.59 -2.08 -30.28
N ALA A 24 38.67 -2.28 -31.07
CA ALA A 24 39.24 -1.25 -31.89
C ALA A 24 38.23 -0.99 -33.03
N ASN A 25 37.61 0.18 -32.99
CA ASN A 25 36.84 0.82 -34.06
C ASN A 25 35.43 0.30 -34.37
N ARG A 26 34.68 -0.26 -33.40
CA ARG A 26 33.24 -0.41 -33.62
C ARG A 26 32.59 0.95 -33.48
N THR A 27 31.90 1.42 -34.53
CA THR A 27 31.09 2.65 -34.46
C THR A 27 29.85 2.42 -33.64
N ALA A 28 29.24 3.47 -33.10
CA ALA A 28 27.96 3.39 -32.38
C ALA A 28 26.86 2.72 -33.23
N LYS A 29 26.88 2.95 -34.55
CA LYS A 29 25.98 2.29 -35.51
C LYS A 29 26.17 0.78 -35.55
N THR A 30 27.44 0.32 -35.56
CA THR A 30 27.75 -1.13 -35.53
C THR A 30 27.33 -1.73 -34.19
N ILE A 31 27.62 -1.07 -33.07
CA ILE A 31 27.21 -1.52 -31.72
C ILE A 31 25.69 -1.62 -31.64
N ALA A 32 24.95 -0.60 -32.07
CA ALA A 32 23.51 -0.62 -32.07
C ALA A 32 22.95 -1.77 -32.92
N ALA A 33 23.47 -1.99 -34.12
CA ALA A 33 23.02 -3.08 -35.00
C ALA A 33 23.28 -4.47 -34.38
N ASP A 34 24.45 -4.68 -33.79
CA ASP A 34 24.82 -5.94 -33.14
C ASP A 34 23.94 -6.21 -31.91
N VAL A 35 23.69 -5.20 -31.11
CA VAL A 35 22.81 -5.31 -29.94
C VAL A 35 21.37 -5.64 -30.36
N LEU A 36 20.82 -4.92 -31.36
CA LEU A 36 19.46 -5.20 -31.85
C LEU A 36 19.32 -6.58 -32.49
N ALA A 37 20.39 -7.10 -33.13
CA ALA A 37 20.39 -8.46 -33.67
C ALA A 37 20.22 -9.53 -32.57
N GLN A 38 20.78 -9.27 -31.41
CA GLN A 38 20.76 -10.18 -30.24
C GLN A 38 19.58 -9.95 -29.29
N MET A 39 18.70 -8.97 -29.57
CA MET A 39 17.54 -8.69 -28.71
C MET A 39 16.26 -9.35 -29.23
N PRO A 40 15.35 -9.80 -28.32
CA PRO A 40 15.52 -9.79 -26.86
C PRO A 40 16.56 -10.83 -26.40
N ALA A 41 17.34 -10.48 -25.37
CA ALA A 41 18.31 -11.39 -24.79
C ALA A 41 17.59 -12.46 -23.93
N GLU A 42 18.04 -13.72 -24.05
CA GLU A 42 17.45 -14.83 -23.27
C GLU A 42 17.95 -14.87 -21.82
N GLN A 43 19.15 -14.34 -21.57
CA GLN A 43 19.78 -14.35 -20.26
C GLN A 43 20.10 -12.93 -19.77
N GLN A 44 19.95 -12.71 -18.46
CA GLN A 44 20.21 -11.41 -17.84
C GLN A 44 21.68 -10.94 -18.02
N ALA A 45 22.63 -11.86 -17.99
CA ALA A 45 24.04 -11.53 -18.17
C ALA A 45 24.32 -10.98 -19.57
N GLU A 46 23.74 -11.59 -20.60
CA GLU A 46 23.84 -11.13 -22.00
C GLU A 46 23.18 -9.78 -22.18
N TYR A 47 21.98 -9.62 -21.64
CA TYR A 47 21.28 -8.34 -21.61
C TYR A 47 22.14 -7.23 -21.00
N ASN A 48 22.67 -7.46 -19.79
CA ASN A 48 23.49 -6.47 -19.10
C ASN A 48 24.74 -6.09 -19.92
N LYS A 49 25.36 -7.07 -20.58
CA LYS A 49 26.51 -6.82 -21.46
C LYS A 49 26.11 -5.95 -22.64
N GLN A 50 25.05 -6.28 -23.35
CA GLN A 50 24.56 -5.52 -24.51
C GLN A 50 24.20 -4.07 -24.14
N ILE A 51 23.50 -3.86 -23.04
CA ILE A 51 23.13 -2.52 -22.57
C ILE A 51 24.37 -1.73 -22.11
N SER A 52 25.33 -2.40 -21.47
CA SER A 52 26.62 -1.77 -21.10
C SER A 52 27.41 -1.31 -22.34
N GLU A 53 27.41 -2.08 -23.42
CA GLU A 53 28.04 -1.68 -24.69
C GLU A 53 27.37 -0.44 -25.30
N LEU A 54 26.02 -0.37 -25.27
CA LEU A 54 25.28 0.81 -25.70
C LEU A 54 25.60 2.03 -24.83
N SER A 55 25.64 1.86 -23.51
CA SER A 55 26.01 2.91 -22.57
C SER A 55 27.40 3.46 -22.83
N ALA A 56 28.38 2.58 -23.09
CA ALA A 56 29.73 2.97 -23.39
C ALA A 56 29.86 3.71 -24.74
N ALA A 57 28.97 3.45 -25.71
CA ALA A 57 28.94 4.14 -26.99
C ALA A 57 28.28 5.56 -26.88
N GLY A 58 27.69 5.90 -25.74
CA GLY A 58 27.26 7.25 -25.38
C GLY A 58 26.18 7.87 -26.26
N GLU A 59 26.23 9.21 -26.46
CA GLU A 59 25.23 9.98 -27.18
C GLU A 59 24.94 9.43 -28.58
N GLU A 60 26.00 9.00 -29.32
CA GLU A 60 25.88 8.53 -30.69
C GLU A 60 25.06 7.24 -30.81
N ALA A 61 25.14 6.36 -29.81
CA ALA A 61 24.31 5.15 -29.76
C ALA A 61 22.80 5.51 -29.55
N VAL A 62 22.52 6.45 -28.68
CA VAL A 62 21.15 6.95 -28.45
C VAL A 62 20.55 7.53 -29.73
N PHE A 63 21.28 8.41 -30.42
CA PHE A 63 20.85 8.98 -31.70
C PHE A 63 20.66 7.92 -32.78
N THR A 64 21.58 6.97 -32.84
CA THR A 64 21.50 5.88 -33.83
C THR A 64 20.23 5.06 -33.62
N LEU A 65 19.92 4.68 -32.36
CA LEU A 65 18.72 3.92 -32.04
C LEU A 65 17.42 4.73 -32.28
N ILE A 66 17.39 6.02 -31.91
CA ILE A 66 16.24 6.88 -32.19
C ILE A 66 15.96 7.01 -33.69
N ASN A 67 16.98 7.16 -34.50
CA ASN A 67 16.85 7.23 -35.96
C ASN A 67 16.41 5.90 -36.60
N MET A 68 16.44 4.78 -35.86
CA MET A 68 15.91 3.49 -36.30
C MET A 68 14.45 3.27 -35.91
N ILE A 69 13.85 4.19 -35.15
CA ILE A 69 12.43 4.09 -34.78
C ILE A 69 11.58 4.38 -36.02
N ASN A 70 10.75 3.41 -36.40
CA ASN A 70 9.82 3.57 -37.50
C ASN A 70 8.64 4.43 -37.07
N ALA A 71 8.16 5.28 -37.98
CA ALA A 71 6.90 5.97 -37.79
C ALA A 71 5.73 4.97 -37.62
N PRO A 72 4.63 5.35 -36.97
CA PRO A 72 3.48 4.49 -36.73
C PRO A 72 3.00 3.79 -38.02
N GLY A 73 2.83 2.48 -37.95
CA GLY A 73 2.40 1.64 -39.08
C GLY A 73 3.49 1.33 -40.14
N LYS A 74 4.73 1.79 -39.98
CA LYS A 74 5.81 1.56 -40.95
C LYS A 74 6.71 0.38 -40.59
N GLY A 75 6.62 -0.15 -39.40
CA GLY A 75 7.42 -1.29 -38.94
C GLY A 75 7.31 -1.54 -37.44
N SER A 76 7.99 -2.58 -36.98
CA SER A 76 8.07 -2.90 -35.55
C SER A 76 9.21 -2.14 -34.89
N ASN A 77 8.94 -1.49 -33.76
CA ASN A 77 9.91 -0.80 -32.93
C ASN A 77 10.33 -1.61 -31.69
N ALA A 78 9.78 -2.82 -31.52
CA ALA A 78 9.92 -3.57 -30.26
C ALA A 78 11.38 -3.75 -29.79
N LYS A 79 12.31 -4.02 -30.71
CA LYS A 79 13.72 -4.18 -30.35
C LYS A 79 14.39 -2.87 -29.98
N VAL A 80 14.09 -1.80 -30.70
CA VAL A 80 14.65 -0.46 -30.46
C VAL A 80 14.11 0.09 -29.14
N ASP A 81 12.80 -0.05 -28.92
CA ASP A 81 12.15 0.36 -27.67
C ASP A 81 12.72 -0.40 -26.47
N TYR A 82 12.95 -1.70 -26.63
CA TYR A 82 13.57 -2.54 -25.59
C TYR A 82 15.02 -2.11 -25.29
N ALA A 83 15.80 -1.78 -26.32
CA ALA A 83 17.17 -1.33 -26.16
C ALA A 83 17.27 0.05 -25.48
N LEU A 84 16.46 1.04 -25.93
CA LEU A 84 16.46 2.39 -25.38
C LEU A 84 15.89 2.41 -23.95
N SER A 85 14.80 1.69 -23.69
CA SER A 85 14.24 1.57 -22.33
C SER A 85 15.22 0.85 -21.40
N GLY A 86 15.87 -0.20 -21.89
CA GLY A 86 16.90 -0.90 -21.15
C GLY A 86 18.09 -0.02 -20.79
N LEU A 87 18.55 0.78 -21.74
CA LEU A 87 19.62 1.76 -21.51
C LEU A 87 19.21 2.79 -20.46
N SER A 88 18.00 3.34 -20.56
CA SER A 88 17.47 4.29 -19.58
C SER A 88 17.44 3.72 -18.17
N HIS A 89 16.99 2.48 -17.98
CA HIS A 89 17.00 1.83 -16.68
C HIS A 89 18.41 1.47 -16.19
N PHE A 90 19.30 1.05 -17.09
CA PHE A 90 20.67 0.69 -16.74
C PHE A 90 21.44 1.87 -16.15
N VAL A 91 21.31 3.06 -16.77
CA VAL A 91 22.03 4.25 -16.29
C VAL A 91 21.47 4.85 -15.01
N MET A 92 20.35 4.34 -14.52
CA MET A 92 19.80 4.70 -13.19
C MET A 92 20.47 3.95 -12.04
N ALA A 93 21.30 2.94 -12.32
CA ALA A 93 22.02 2.20 -11.29
C ALA A 93 23.09 3.09 -10.63
N LYS A 94 23.36 2.81 -9.35
CA LYS A 94 24.41 3.49 -8.58
C LYS A 94 25.77 3.35 -9.29
N GLY A 95 26.48 4.45 -9.44
CA GLY A 95 27.78 4.52 -10.11
C GLY A 95 27.70 4.78 -11.62
N GLN A 96 26.51 4.99 -12.17
CA GLN A 96 26.26 5.32 -13.57
C GLN A 96 25.88 6.80 -13.80
N GLU A 97 26.13 7.68 -12.83
CA GLU A 97 25.68 9.07 -12.83
C GLU A 97 26.16 9.82 -14.10
N ASN A 98 27.41 9.62 -14.51
CA ASN A 98 27.95 10.22 -15.73
C ASN A 98 27.27 9.68 -17.00
N ALA A 99 27.04 8.37 -17.06
CA ALA A 99 26.34 7.75 -18.19
C ALA A 99 24.89 8.23 -18.27
N ARG A 100 24.21 8.39 -17.11
CA ARG A 100 22.87 8.97 -17.02
C ARG A 100 22.84 10.37 -17.63
N GLN A 101 23.77 11.23 -17.28
CA GLN A 101 23.87 12.60 -17.80
C GLN A 101 24.06 12.60 -19.34
N VAL A 102 24.95 11.74 -19.85
CA VAL A 102 25.17 11.60 -21.29
C VAL A 102 23.91 11.15 -22.03
N VAL A 103 23.22 10.15 -21.50
CA VAL A 103 21.99 9.61 -22.10
C VAL A 103 20.85 10.62 -22.03
N ALA A 104 20.66 11.29 -20.89
CA ALA A 104 19.63 12.34 -20.74
C ALA A 104 19.85 13.49 -21.72
N LYS A 105 21.08 13.97 -21.84
CA LYS A 105 21.44 15.01 -22.79
C LYS A 105 21.19 14.60 -24.24
N ALA A 106 21.49 13.35 -24.59
CA ALA A 106 21.21 12.84 -25.94
C ALA A 106 19.70 12.81 -26.22
N TYR A 107 18.85 12.43 -25.26
CA TYR A 107 17.39 12.50 -25.42
C TYR A 107 16.91 13.93 -25.57
N VAL A 108 17.41 14.90 -24.79
CA VAL A 108 17.06 16.32 -24.91
C VAL A 108 17.38 16.83 -26.31
N GLN A 109 18.59 16.55 -26.82
CA GLN A 109 18.99 16.97 -28.18
C GLN A 109 18.17 16.27 -29.28
N ALA A 110 17.73 15.03 -29.03
CA ALA A 110 16.90 14.29 -29.97
C ALA A 110 15.50 14.88 -30.10
N LEU A 111 14.94 15.42 -29.02
CA LEU A 111 13.62 16.09 -29.03
C LEU A 111 13.56 17.25 -30.03
N ASP A 112 14.64 17.99 -30.16
CA ASP A 112 14.71 19.13 -31.10
C ASP A 112 14.83 18.69 -32.58
N LYS A 113 15.36 17.48 -32.82
CA LYS A 113 15.65 16.97 -34.17
C LYS A 113 14.54 16.10 -34.75
N VAL A 114 13.75 15.45 -33.86
CA VAL A 114 12.67 14.56 -34.29
C VAL A 114 11.41 15.38 -34.57
N GLU A 115 10.76 15.10 -35.68
CA GLU A 115 9.48 15.75 -36.04
C GLU A 115 8.28 14.89 -35.63
N GLU A 116 8.42 13.58 -35.73
CA GLU A 116 7.35 12.61 -35.49
C GLU A 116 6.88 12.65 -34.03
N ARG A 117 5.61 12.91 -33.84
CA ARG A 117 4.98 13.08 -32.52
C ARG A 117 5.14 11.86 -31.59
N GLU A 118 4.90 10.67 -32.13
CA GLU A 118 4.97 9.44 -31.34
C GLU A 118 6.40 9.16 -30.87
N ILE A 119 7.40 9.50 -31.69
CA ILE A 119 8.80 9.38 -31.32
C ILE A 119 9.15 10.42 -30.25
N LYS A 120 8.65 11.67 -30.38
CA LYS A 120 8.79 12.67 -29.29
C LYS A 120 8.19 12.18 -27.99
N ALA A 121 6.97 11.65 -28.03
CA ALA A 121 6.32 11.10 -26.84
C ALA A 121 7.14 9.96 -26.24
N PHE A 122 7.74 9.09 -27.04
CA PHE A 122 8.64 8.04 -26.58
C PHE A 122 9.87 8.63 -25.87
N ILE A 123 10.54 9.60 -26.49
CA ILE A 123 11.73 10.26 -25.92
C ILE A 123 11.39 10.94 -24.58
N ILE A 124 10.26 11.65 -24.52
CA ILE A 124 9.79 12.27 -23.27
C ILE A 124 9.56 11.23 -22.18
N ARG A 125 9.03 10.04 -22.51
CA ARG A 125 8.92 8.93 -21.53
C ARG A 125 10.27 8.39 -21.08
N GLN A 126 11.29 8.39 -21.95
CA GLN A 126 12.66 8.06 -21.51
C GLN A 126 13.23 9.15 -20.60
N LEU A 127 12.99 10.43 -20.89
CA LEU A 127 13.37 11.54 -20.01
C LEU A 127 12.63 11.51 -18.66
N GLN A 128 11.44 10.94 -18.59
CA GLN A 128 10.77 10.67 -17.30
C GLN A 128 11.58 9.72 -16.40
N ILE A 129 12.39 8.82 -16.99
CA ILE A 129 13.23 7.87 -16.26
C ILE A 129 14.58 8.50 -15.90
N VAL A 130 15.28 9.07 -16.90
CA VAL A 130 16.68 9.50 -16.73
C VAL A 130 16.85 11.00 -16.54
N GLY A 131 15.83 11.83 -16.84
CA GLY A 131 15.92 13.26 -16.85
C GLY A 131 16.39 13.87 -15.53
N GLN A 132 17.03 15.01 -15.65
CA GLN A 132 17.51 15.87 -14.56
C GLN A 132 17.19 17.32 -14.92
N ASP A 133 17.76 18.27 -14.20
CA ASP A 133 17.48 19.71 -14.39
C ASP A 133 17.77 20.22 -15.81
N ASP A 134 18.72 19.63 -16.50
CA ASP A 134 19.07 19.96 -17.89
C ASP A 134 17.97 19.60 -18.91
N ALA A 135 17.03 18.72 -18.54
CA ALA A 135 15.90 18.37 -19.37
C ALA A 135 14.67 19.29 -19.14
N VAL A 136 14.67 20.10 -18.07
CA VAL A 136 13.47 20.87 -17.65
C VAL A 136 13.04 21.88 -18.71
N GLU A 137 13.95 22.64 -19.30
CA GLU A 137 13.64 23.63 -20.31
C GLU A 137 13.00 22.99 -21.55
N ALA A 138 13.61 21.92 -22.07
CA ALA A 138 13.10 21.20 -23.24
C ALA A 138 11.72 20.59 -22.99
N LEU A 139 11.49 20.00 -21.81
CA LEU A 139 10.22 19.42 -21.43
C LEU A 139 9.13 20.50 -21.23
N SER A 140 9.49 21.64 -20.63
CA SER A 140 8.54 22.72 -20.35
C SER A 140 7.95 23.33 -21.62
N ALA A 141 8.67 23.29 -22.74
CA ALA A 141 8.20 23.76 -24.04
C ALA A 141 6.95 22.97 -24.54
N TYR A 142 6.75 21.75 -24.08
CA TYR A 142 5.64 20.89 -24.48
C TYR A 142 4.40 20.99 -23.56
N LEU A 143 4.46 21.73 -22.44
CA LEU A 143 3.33 21.84 -21.50
C LEU A 143 2.06 22.45 -22.12
N GLY A 144 2.19 23.24 -23.16
CA GLY A 144 1.05 23.79 -23.92
C GLY A 144 0.63 22.94 -25.11
N ASN A 145 1.33 21.88 -25.44
CA ASN A 145 1.03 21.04 -26.59
C ASN A 145 -0.08 20.02 -26.25
N PRO A 146 -1.22 20.00 -26.96
CA PRO A 146 -2.35 19.14 -26.63
C PRO A 146 -2.05 17.64 -26.60
N GLU A 147 -1.02 17.20 -27.32
CA GLU A 147 -0.71 15.79 -27.48
C GLU A 147 0.51 15.33 -26.63
N LEU A 148 1.37 16.28 -26.25
CA LEU A 148 2.62 16.00 -25.53
C LEU A 148 2.63 16.56 -24.09
N SER A 149 1.64 17.39 -23.71
CA SER A 149 1.59 17.98 -22.38
C SER A 149 1.57 16.93 -21.26
N GLY A 150 0.75 15.90 -21.40
CA GLY A 150 0.66 14.83 -20.41
C GLY A 150 2.00 14.09 -20.17
N PRO A 151 2.65 13.57 -21.23
CA PRO A 151 4.01 13.03 -21.11
C PRO A 151 5.02 14.01 -20.49
N ALA A 152 5.04 15.27 -20.96
CA ALA A 152 5.98 16.29 -20.50
C ALA A 152 5.76 16.67 -19.03
N ALA A 153 4.51 16.87 -18.63
CA ALA A 153 4.15 17.18 -17.25
C ALA A 153 4.53 16.03 -16.29
N ARG A 154 4.27 14.77 -16.67
CA ARG A 154 4.70 13.60 -15.89
C ARG A 154 6.22 13.46 -15.82
N ALA A 155 6.94 13.78 -16.89
CA ALA A 155 8.41 13.76 -16.87
C ALA A 155 8.96 14.84 -15.91
N LEU A 156 8.42 16.05 -15.92
CA LEU A 156 8.78 17.11 -14.98
C LEU A 156 8.45 16.73 -13.52
N ALA A 157 7.29 16.11 -13.29
CA ALA A 157 6.94 15.61 -11.96
C ALA A 157 7.90 14.52 -11.47
N ALA A 158 8.34 13.61 -12.35
CA ALA A 158 9.29 12.54 -12.03
C ALA A 158 10.71 13.06 -11.76
N ILE A 159 11.15 14.11 -12.48
CA ILE A 159 12.41 14.81 -12.21
C ILE A 159 12.39 15.40 -10.78
N GLY A 160 11.27 16.00 -10.36
CA GLY A 160 10.99 16.36 -8.97
C GLY A 160 11.92 17.41 -8.37
N THR A 161 12.74 18.10 -9.18
CA THR A 161 13.60 19.20 -8.71
C THR A 161 12.80 20.49 -8.55
N GLU A 162 13.38 21.47 -7.84
CA GLU A 162 12.76 22.79 -7.70
C GLU A 162 12.52 23.45 -9.07
N ASN A 163 13.47 23.35 -10.00
CA ASN A 163 13.32 23.89 -11.35
C ASN A 163 12.17 23.23 -12.12
N ALA A 164 12.01 21.92 -12.03
CA ALA A 164 10.88 21.21 -12.63
C ALA A 164 9.55 21.65 -12.01
N GLY A 165 9.50 21.83 -10.70
CA GLY A 165 8.33 22.37 -9.99
C GLY A 165 7.99 23.80 -10.43
N GLN A 166 8.98 24.67 -10.61
CA GLN A 166 8.79 26.03 -11.11
C GLN A 166 8.30 26.04 -12.55
N ALA A 167 8.76 25.11 -13.40
CA ALA A 167 8.26 24.98 -14.78
C ALA A 167 6.77 24.60 -14.80
N LEU A 168 6.35 23.62 -13.99
CA LEU A 168 4.94 23.24 -13.84
C LEU A 168 4.09 24.41 -13.31
N LYS A 169 4.55 25.09 -12.27
CA LYS A 169 3.89 26.27 -11.70
C LYS A 169 3.72 27.37 -12.74
N ALA A 170 4.77 27.68 -13.51
CA ALA A 170 4.73 28.68 -14.57
C ALA A 170 3.75 28.29 -15.69
N GLY A 171 3.72 26.99 -16.08
CA GLY A 171 2.78 26.47 -17.05
C GLY A 171 1.32 26.67 -16.63
N LEU A 172 0.97 26.36 -15.38
CA LEU A 172 -0.36 26.56 -14.83
C LEU A 172 -0.70 28.06 -14.72
N MET A 173 0.21 28.89 -14.22
CA MET A 173 0.01 30.32 -14.04
C MET A 173 -0.23 31.05 -15.38
N ARG A 174 0.48 30.65 -16.44
CA ARG A 174 0.33 31.21 -17.79
C ARG A 174 -0.85 30.60 -18.53
N ARG A 175 -1.57 29.65 -17.97
CA ARG A 175 -2.67 28.90 -18.63
C ARG A 175 -2.27 28.36 -19.99
N MET A 176 -1.10 27.71 -20.06
CA MET A 176 -0.57 27.18 -21.32
C MET A 176 -1.53 26.16 -21.95
N GLY A 177 -1.82 26.37 -23.25
CA GLY A 177 -2.61 25.45 -24.05
C GLY A 177 -4.11 25.43 -23.73
N THR A 178 -4.70 24.26 -23.69
CA THR A 178 -6.14 24.00 -23.54
C THR A 178 -6.50 23.62 -22.10
N ALA A 179 -7.79 23.41 -21.80
CA ALA A 179 -8.25 22.87 -20.53
C ALA A 179 -7.62 21.49 -20.25
N GLU A 180 -7.41 20.66 -21.29
CA GLU A 180 -6.81 19.35 -21.15
C GLU A 180 -5.35 19.44 -20.70
N THR A 181 -4.55 20.29 -21.32
CA THR A 181 -3.16 20.50 -20.91
C THR A 181 -3.05 21.08 -19.50
N GLN A 182 -4.00 21.88 -19.06
CA GLN A 182 -4.05 22.38 -17.68
C GLN A 182 -4.38 21.27 -16.68
N LYS A 183 -5.21 20.29 -17.05
CA LYS A 183 -5.43 19.08 -16.22
C LYS A 183 -4.14 18.28 -16.08
N ASP A 184 -3.42 18.05 -17.18
CA ASP A 184 -2.12 17.37 -17.15
C ASP A 184 -1.13 18.06 -16.18
N ILE A 185 -1.08 19.40 -16.23
CA ILE A 185 -0.20 20.18 -15.33
C ILE A 185 -0.66 20.09 -13.87
N LEU A 186 -1.97 20.16 -13.60
CA LEU A 186 -2.53 20.01 -12.25
C LEU A 186 -2.23 18.62 -11.65
N GLU A 187 -2.35 17.57 -12.46
CA GLU A 187 -1.98 16.21 -12.03
C GLU A 187 -0.49 16.12 -11.69
N ALA A 188 0.37 16.68 -12.54
CA ALA A 188 1.82 16.69 -12.31
C ALA A 188 2.20 17.50 -11.05
N ILE A 189 1.54 18.64 -10.81
CA ILE A 189 1.69 19.44 -9.58
C ILE A 189 1.31 18.63 -8.36
N ALA A 190 0.22 17.85 -8.43
CA ALA A 190 -0.22 16.98 -7.36
C ALA A 190 0.79 15.86 -7.08
N GLU A 191 1.27 15.19 -8.12
CA GLU A 191 2.23 14.07 -7.99
C GLU A 191 3.57 14.54 -7.41
N ALA A 192 4.10 15.67 -7.92
CA ALA A 192 5.34 16.25 -7.42
C ALA A 192 5.17 17.07 -6.13
N GLN A 193 3.94 17.28 -5.67
CA GLN A 193 3.59 18.12 -4.50
C GLN A 193 4.26 19.50 -4.54
N VAL A 194 4.14 20.18 -5.70
CA VAL A 194 4.87 21.42 -5.97
C VAL A 194 4.46 22.53 -4.99
N ALA A 195 5.42 22.97 -4.18
CA ALA A 195 5.20 23.99 -3.18
C ALA A 195 4.76 25.34 -3.78
N GLY A 196 3.91 26.08 -3.05
CA GLY A 196 3.45 27.41 -3.46
C GLY A 196 2.52 27.44 -4.64
N THR A 197 1.84 26.33 -4.95
CA THR A 197 0.83 26.23 -6.01
C THR A 197 -0.61 26.22 -5.49
N GLU A 198 -0.80 26.20 -4.17
CA GLU A 198 -2.11 26.10 -3.52
C GLU A 198 -3.14 27.10 -4.07
N ASP A 199 -2.80 28.38 -4.15
CA ASP A 199 -3.74 29.41 -4.62
C ASP A 199 -4.02 29.31 -6.13
N LEU A 200 -3.05 28.85 -6.91
CA LEU A 200 -3.24 28.59 -8.34
C LEU A 200 -4.19 27.42 -8.58
N VAL A 201 -4.08 26.37 -7.77
CA VAL A 201 -4.94 25.18 -7.86
C VAL A 201 -6.38 25.50 -7.40
N LYS A 202 -6.55 26.30 -6.34
CA LYS A 202 -7.86 26.66 -5.79
C LYS A 202 -8.83 27.20 -6.83
N VAL A 203 -8.37 27.99 -7.79
CA VAL A 203 -9.25 28.60 -8.80
C VAL A 203 -9.94 27.57 -9.70
N TYR A 204 -9.40 26.35 -9.79
CA TYR A 204 -9.97 25.28 -10.61
C TYR A 204 -10.94 24.38 -9.84
N VAL A 205 -10.99 24.44 -8.51
CA VAL A 205 -11.86 23.58 -7.69
C VAL A 205 -13.34 23.79 -7.97
N SER A 206 -13.73 25.01 -8.40
CA SER A 206 -15.10 25.37 -8.75
C SER A 206 -15.27 25.59 -10.27
N ASN A 207 -14.42 24.99 -11.10
CA ASN A 207 -14.53 25.07 -12.56
C ASN A 207 -15.85 24.45 -13.05
N GLU A 208 -16.36 24.87 -14.20
CA GLU A 208 -17.60 24.33 -14.78
C GLU A 208 -17.45 22.91 -15.29
N ASP A 209 -16.24 22.52 -15.74
CA ASP A 209 -15.93 21.14 -16.15
C ASP A 209 -15.75 20.22 -14.92
N PRO A 210 -16.59 19.17 -14.74
CA PRO A 210 -16.49 18.23 -13.65
C PRO A 210 -15.14 17.48 -13.59
N ASN A 211 -14.53 17.22 -14.75
CA ASN A 211 -13.22 16.57 -14.81
C ASN A 211 -12.12 17.51 -14.30
N MET A 212 -12.18 18.77 -14.67
CA MET A 212 -11.27 19.79 -14.13
C MET A 212 -11.44 19.94 -12.62
N GLN A 213 -12.69 19.98 -12.12
CA GLN A 213 -12.96 20.01 -10.68
C GLN A 213 -12.32 18.83 -9.96
N LYS A 214 -12.49 17.62 -10.52
CA LYS A 214 -11.93 16.38 -9.93
C LYS A 214 -10.41 16.46 -9.81
N VAL A 215 -9.74 16.82 -10.89
CA VAL A 215 -8.28 16.96 -10.93
C VAL A 215 -7.81 18.07 -9.97
N ALA A 216 -8.49 19.21 -9.96
CA ALA A 216 -8.15 20.32 -9.07
C ALA A 216 -8.33 19.96 -7.58
N ARG A 217 -9.39 19.23 -7.20
CA ARG A 217 -9.62 18.74 -5.85
C ARG A 217 -8.53 17.75 -5.44
N TYR A 218 -8.19 16.82 -6.35
CA TYR A 218 -7.06 15.91 -6.12
C TYR A 218 -5.77 16.70 -5.91
N ALA A 219 -5.43 17.63 -6.77
CA ALA A 219 -4.24 18.46 -6.64
C ALA A 219 -4.25 19.26 -5.33
N LEU A 220 -5.36 19.92 -4.99
CA LEU A 220 -5.48 20.69 -3.75
C LEU A 220 -5.34 19.80 -2.50
N SER A 221 -5.78 18.54 -2.55
CA SER A 221 -5.57 17.60 -1.45
C SER A 221 -4.10 17.28 -1.21
N ARG A 222 -3.26 17.40 -2.25
CA ARG A 222 -1.82 17.09 -2.21
C ARG A 222 -0.95 18.30 -1.87
N VAL A 223 -1.30 19.49 -2.36
CA VAL A 223 -0.50 20.71 -2.18
C VAL A 223 -1.09 21.72 -1.20
N GLY A 224 -2.38 21.60 -0.85
CA GLY A 224 -3.09 22.53 0.02
C GLY A 224 -2.57 22.54 1.46
N SER A 225 -2.81 23.63 2.16
CA SER A 225 -2.54 23.83 3.57
C SER A 225 -3.83 23.80 4.40
N VAL A 226 -3.75 24.14 5.68
CA VAL A 226 -4.91 24.37 6.56
C VAL A 226 -5.90 25.35 5.94
N ALA A 227 -5.42 26.35 5.17
CA ALA A 227 -6.25 27.33 4.48
C ALA A 227 -7.17 26.71 3.40
N SER A 228 -6.85 25.54 2.89
CA SER A 228 -7.67 24.82 1.90
C SER A 228 -8.73 23.90 2.50
N LEU A 229 -8.72 23.68 3.83
CA LEU A 229 -9.70 22.80 4.49
C LEU A 229 -11.15 23.24 4.23
N SER A 230 -11.45 24.54 4.30
CA SER A 230 -12.80 25.02 4.06
C SER A 230 -13.29 24.78 2.62
N VAL A 231 -12.41 24.98 1.65
CA VAL A 231 -12.73 24.78 0.23
C VAL A 231 -13.09 23.33 -0.06
N LEU A 232 -12.29 22.39 0.44
CA LEU A 232 -12.58 20.95 0.26
C LEU A 232 -13.73 20.47 1.15
N ALA A 233 -13.93 21.08 2.32
CA ALA A 233 -15.11 20.79 3.16
C ALA A 233 -16.41 21.17 2.47
N ASP A 234 -16.44 22.30 1.76
CA ASP A 234 -17.61 22.73 0.99
C ASP A 234 -17.86 21.80 -0.21
N ALA A 235 -16.80 21.35 -0.88
CA ALA A 235 -16.92 20.34 -1.94
C ALA A 235 -17.46 18.99 -1.40
N ALA A 236 -16.96 18.52 -0.26
CA ALA A 236 -17.46 17.30 0.40
C ALA A 236 -18.93 17.44 0.85
N LYS A 237 -19.32 18.62 1.34
CA LYS A 237 -20.71 18.93 1.71
C LYS A 237 -21.64 18.90 0.50
N ALA A 238 -21.20 19.41 -0.67
CA ALA A 238 -22.01 19.42 -1.89
C ALA A 238 -22.40 18.01 -2.35
N VAL A 239 -21.56 17.00 -2.12
CA VAL A 239 -21.85 15.59 -2.39
C VAL A 239 -22.39 14.84 -1.16
N ASN A 240 -22.87 15.58 -0.16
CA ASN A 240 -23.41 15.04 1.09
C ASN A 240 -22.47 14.02 1.75
N TYR A 241 -21.16 14.29 1.72
CA TYR A 241 -20.10 13.44 2.30
C TYR A 241 -20.08 12.01 1.77
N THR A 242 -20.56 11.78 0.55
CA THR A 242 -20.56 10.48 -0.12
C THR A 242 -19.20 10.24 -0.77
N MET A 243 -18.70 9.01 -0.70
CA MET A 243 -17.60 8.56 -1.55
C MET A 243 -18.16 8.31 -2.94
N GLU A 244 -17.77 9.13 -3.92
CA GLU A 244 -18.36 9.11 -5.26
C GLU A 244 -17.34 9.60 -6.31
N PRO A 245 -17.58 9.38 -7.62
CA PRO A 245 -16.57 9.58 -8.67
C PRO A 245 -15.98 10.98 -8.82
N SER A 246 -16.62 12.04 -8.28
CA SER A 246 -16.04 13.40 -8.33
C SER A 246 -14.82 13.58 -7.43
N GLY A 247 -14.56 12.64 -6.51
CA GLY A 247 -13.45 12.68 -5.57
C GLY A 247 -13.52 13.79 -4.52
N ALA A 248 -14.65 14.50 -4.40
CA ALA A 248 -14.77 15.66 -3.52
C ALA A 248 -14.54 15.34 -2.05
N ASN A 249 -15.17 14.27 -1.57
CA ASN A 249 -15.03 13.83 -0.18
C ASN A 249 -13.67 13.16 0.09
N GLU A 250 -13.16 12.41 -0.87
CA GLU A 250 -11.82 11.79 -0.78
C GLU A 250 -10.70 12.83 -0.70
N ALA A 251 -10.81 13.90 -1.50
CA ALA A 251 -9.85 15.01 -1.47
C ALA A 251 -9.83 15.70 -0.10
N TYR A 252 -11.00 15.93 0.51
CA TYR A 252 -11.09 16.50 1.84
C TYR A 252 -10.45 15.61 2.90
N ILE A 253 -10.76 14.31 2.90
CA ILE A 253 -10.16 13.33 3.81
C ILE A 253 -8.63 13.26 3.62
N THR A 254 -8.16 13.25 2.39
CA THR A 254 -6.73 13.21 2.06
C THR A 254 -6.00 14.44 2.59
N LEU A 255 -6.60 15.63 2.41
CA LEU A 255 -6.02 16.86 2.96
C LEU A 255 -5.95 16.81 4.50
N ILE A 256 -7.02 16.39 5.18
CA ILE A 256 -7.01 16.28 6.65
C ILE A 256 -5.91 15.33 7.12
N LYS A 257 -5.75 14.15 6.46
CA LYS A 257 -4.68 13.18 6.80
C LYS A 257 -3.30 13.79 6.68
N ARG A 258 -3.04 14.54 5.61
CA ARG A 258 -1.74 15.18 5.40
C ARG A 258 -1.47 16.32 6.41
N ILE A 259 -2.51 17.09 6.73
CA ILE A 259 -2.41 18.15 7.77
C ILE A 259 -2.15 17.55 9.15
N ALA A 260 -2.62 16.34 9.43
CA ALA A 260 -2.41 15.68 10.72
C ALA A 260 -0.92 15.52 11.09
N GLU A 261 -0.03 15.42 10.09
CA GLU A 261 1.42 15.35 10.29
C GLU A 261 2.05 16.71 10.67
N GLN A 262 1.43 17.83 10.25
CA GLN A 262 1.97 19.18 10.39
C GLN A 262 1.26 20.00 11.47
N ASP A 263 -0.06 19.88 11.54
CA ASP A 263 -0.94 20.55 12.51
C ASP A 263 -2.01 19.57 13.02
N PRO A 264 -1.67 18.72 13.99
CA PRO A 264 -2.60 17.74 14.57
C PRO A 264 -3.89 18.38 15.11
N LYS A 265 -3.84 19.61 15.62
CA LYS A 265 -5.01 20.31 16.18
C LYS A 265 -6.00 20.73 15.09
N ALA A 266 -5.51 21.26 13.98
CA ALA A 266 -6.34 21.62 12.85
C ALA A 266 -6.97 20.36 12.22
N ALA A 267 -6.20 19.28 12.08
CA ALA A 267 -6.67 18.00 11.59
C ALA A 267 -7.72 17.39 12.51
N GLU A 268 -7.52 17.42 13.83
CA GLU A 268 -8.49 16.92 14.81
C GLU A 268 -9.83 17.66 14.69
N LYS A 269 -9.80 18.99 14.61
CA LYS A 269 -10.99 19.81 14.43
C LYS A 269 -11.74 19.45 13.15
N ALA A 270 -11.04 19.35 12.02
CA ALA A 270 -11.61 19.03 10.73
C ALA A 270 -12.20 17.60 10.71
N ALA A 271 -11.46 16.61 11.24
CA ALA A 271 -11.92 15.23 11.31
C ALA A 271 -13.12 15.03 12.25
N LYS A 272 -13.19 15.77 13.37
CA LYS A 272 -14.37 15.78 14.27
C LYS A 272 -15.62 16.35 13.56
N ASP A 273 -15.47 17.46 12.84
CA ASP A 273 -16.59 18.04 12.07
C ASP A 273 -17.02 17.09 10.95
N LEU A 274 -16.08 16.51 10.22
CA LEU A 274 -16.36 15.51 9.18
C LEU A 274 -17.12 14.31 9.75
N LEU A 275 -16.63 13.72 10.85
CA LEU A 275 -17.28 12.58 11.51
C LEU A 275 -18.70 12.93 11.93
N LYS A 276 -18.91 14.07 12.57
CA LYS A 276 -20.23 14.55 13.00
C LYS A 276 -21.20 14.69 11.83
N ARG A 277 -20.75 15.30 10.72
CA ARG A 277 -21.57 15.52 9.53
C ARG A 277 -21.86 14.22 8.78
N ALA A 278 -20.86 13.36 8.62
CA ALA A 278 -21.03 12.05 8.02
C ALA A 278 -21.98 11.16 8.82
N THR A 279 -21.94 11.23 10.17
CA THR A 279 -22.89 10.53 11.04
C THR A 279 -24.31 11.03 10.79
N LYS A 280 -24.52 12.34 10.77
CA LYS A 280 -25.84 12.93 10.48
C LYS A 280 -26.36 12.56 9.09
N ALA A 281 -25.46 12.44 8.11
CA ALA A 281 -25.78 12.08 6.73
C ALA A 281 -25.90 10.57 6.49
N GLY A 282 -25.63 9.73 7.49
CA GLY A 282 -25.65 8.26 7.36
C GLY A 282 -24.54 7.69 6.46
N LYS A 283 -23.38 8.36 6.36
CA LYS A 283 -22.29 7.97 5.46
C LYS A 283 -21.22 7.16 6.17
N THR A 284 -21.43 5.85 6.27
CA THR A 284 -20.58 4.92 7.02
C THR A 284 -19.12 4.95 6.53
N GLN A 285 -18.87 4.86 5.23
CA GLN A 285 -17.50 4.88 4.68
C GLN A 285 -16.72 6.14 5.05
N THR A 286 -17.38 7.30 5.04
CA THR A 286 -16.75 8.56 5.44
C THR A 286 -16.47 8.60 6.94
N ARG A 287 -17.36 8.05 7.77
CA ARG A 287 -17.14 7.88 9.21
C ARG A 287 -15.94 6.98 9.48
N GLU A 288 -15.86 5.86 8.78
CA GLU A 288 -14.71 4.94 8.84
C GLU A 288 -13.39 5.59 8.43
N ALA A 289 -13.41 6.49 7.44
CA ALA A 289 -12.23 7.22 7.01
C ALA A 289 -11.82 8.35 7.96
N ALA A 290 -12.76 8.97 8.68
CA ALA A 290 -12.48 10.03 9.64
C ALA A 290 -11.91 9.50 10.97
N LEU A 291 -12.32 8.32 11.41
CA LEU A 291 -11.93 7.73 12.68
C LEU A 291 -10.41 7.50 12.82
N PRO A 292 -9.70 6.89 11.86
CA PRO A 292 -8.25 6.69 11.97
C PRO A 292 -7.47 8.01 12.02
N ILE A 293 -7.98 9.08 11.42
CA ILE A 293 -7.36 10.41 11.55
C ILE A 293 -7.45 10.88 13.00
N LEU A 294 -8.62 10.77 13.62
CA LEU A 294 -8.79 11.12 15.03
C LEU A 294 -7.92 10.28 15.96
N ILE A 295 -7.78 9.00 15.67
CA ILE A 295 -6.91 8.09 16.41
C ILE A 295 -5.44 8.51 16.26
N SER A 296 -5.00 8.86 15.04
CA SER A 296 -3.60 9.23 14.78
C SER A 296 -3.17 10.55 15.44
N VAL A 297 -4.12 11.47 15.66
CA VAL A 297 -3.86 12.76 16.33
C VAL A 297 -4.26 12.76 17.81
N ALA A 298 -4.65 11.63 18.36
CA ALA A 298 -5.00 11.50 19.77
C ALA A 298 -3.76 11.77 20.64
N ALA A 299 -3.95 12.44 21.77
CA ALA A 299 -2.85 12.85 22.65
C ALA A 299 -2.04 11.65 23.19
N ASP A 300 -2.70 10.54 23.43
CA ASP A 300 -2.12 9.29 23.92
C ASP A 300 -2.97 8.09 23.56
N LYS A 301 -2.51 6.89 23.90
CA LYS A 301 -3.24 5.64 23.67
C LYS A 301 -4.57 5.56 24.40
N GLN A 302 -4.68 6.17 25.57
CA GLN A 302 -5.93 6.20 26.33
C GLN A 302 -6.98 7.06 25.62
N ALA A 303 -6.59 8.21 25.07
CA ALA A 303 -7.46 9.05 24.26
C ALA A 303 -7.91 8.32 22.98
N ALA A 304 -7.00 7.63 22.29
CA ALA A 304 -7.32 6.79 21.14
C ALA A 304 -8.29 5.65 21.52
N THR A 305 -8.08 4.97 22.65
CA THR A 305 -8.97 3.92 23.16
C THR A 305 -10.39 4.47 23.43
N LYS A 306 -10.51 5.66 23.99
CA LYS A 306 -11.82 6.30 24.22
C LYS A 306 -12.60 6.56 22.91
N LEU A 307 -11.91 6.87 21.82
CA LEU A 307 -12.54 7.00 20.49
C LEU A 307 -13.11 5.64 20.03
N VAL A 308 -12.36 4.57 20.19
CA VAL A 308 -12.83 3.21 19.88
C VAL A 308 -14.02 2.83 20.75
N LEU A 309 -13.93 3.03 22.06
CA LEU A 309 -15.06 2.75 22.99
C LEU A 309 -16.32 3.56 22.67
N THR A 310 -16.15 4.77 22.16
CA THR A 310 -17.27 5.59 21.68
C THR A 310 -17.87 4.99 20.41
N ALA A 311 -17.02 4.57 19.46
CA ALA A 311 -17.47 3.96 18.22
C ALA A 311 -18.16 2.59 18.45
N LEU A 312 -17.79 1.84 19.49
CA LEU A 312 -18.44 0.58 19.86
C LEU A 312 -19.89 0.73 20.35
N LYS A 313 -20.31 1.93 20.72
CA LYS A 313 -21.70 2.22 21.07
C LYS A 313 -22.60 2.49 19.87
N ASP A 314 -22.05 2.54 18.69
CA ASP A 314 -22.78 2.83 17.46
C ASP A 314 -23.61 1.62 17.00
N ASP A 315 -24.76 1.87 16.39
CA ASP A 315 -25.63 0.80 15.88
C ASP A 315 -25.09 0.21 14.56
N CYS A 316 -24.26 0.94 13.82
CA CYS A 316 -23.66 0.47 12.57
C CYS A 316 -22.54 -0.54 12.83
N LYS A 317 -22.78 -1.80 12.46
CA LYS A 317 -21.81 -2.90 12.61
C LYS A 317 -20.49 -2.63 11.90
N ASP A 318 -20.55 -2.10 10.67
CA ASP A 318 -19.33 -1.86 9.86
C ASP A 318 -18.47 -0.80 10.54
N TYR A 319 -19.06 0.27 11.06
CA TYR A 319 -18.33 1.30 11.78
C TYR A 319 -17.72 0.78 13.10
N ARG A 320 -18.41 -0.07 13.87
CA ARG A 320 -17.85 -0.72 15.05
C ARG A 320 -16.67 -1.62 14.70
N ASN A 321 -16.82 -2.44 13.65
CA ASN A 321 -15.74 -3.32 13.19
C ASN A 321 -14.53 -2.56 12.62
N ALA A 322 -14.76 -1.42 11.96
CA ALA A 322 -13.68 -0.52 11.53
C ALA A 322 -12.92 0.03 12.75
N ALA A 323 -13.62 0.45 13.79
CA ALA A 323 -12.99 0.95 15.03
C ALA A 323 -12.09 -0.12 15.68
N LEU A 324 -12.58 -1.36 15.78
CA LEU A 324 -11.80 -2.48 16.33
C LEU A 324 -10.57 -2.81 15.44
N ARG A 325 -10.71 -2.74 14.12
CA ARG A 325 -9.60 -2.92 13.18
C ARG A 325 -8.52 -1.87 13.39
N TYR A 326 -8.89 -0.59 13.52
CA TYR A 326 -7.93 0.48 13.81
C TYR A 326 -7.33 0.38 15.21
N ALA A 327 -8.10 -0.13 16.18
CA ALA A 327 -7.57 -0.40 17.51
C ALA A 327 -6.36 -1.35 17.47
N SER A 328 -6.40 -2.34 16.58
CA SER A 328 -5.30 -3.31 16.41
C SER A 328 -3.94 -2.68 16.17
N ASP A 329 -3.87 -1.46 15.64
CA ASP A 329 -2.60 -0.80 15.29
C ASP A 329 -1.92 -0.13 16.48
N PHE A 330 -2.65 0.23 17.54
CA PHE A 330 -2.12 1.01 18.66
C PHE A 330 -2.36 0.42 20.06
N VAL A 331 -3.27 -0.56 20.20
CA VAL A 331 -3.64 -1.11 21.50
C VAL A 331 -2.45 -1.67 22.27
N ASP A 332 -2.43 -1.39 23.55
CA ASP A 332 -1.59 -2.01 24.56
C ASP A 332 -2.45 -2.84 25.52
N GLU A 333 -1.81 -3.39 26.54
CA GLU A 333 -2.44 -4.23 27.55
C GLU A 333 -3.65 -3.55 28.20
N ALA A 334 -3.52 -2.29 28.59
CA ALA A 334 -4.60 -1.53 29.25
C ALA A 334 -5.79 -1.33 28.31
N SER A 335 -5.52 -1.00 27.05
CA SER A 335 -6.53 -0.81 26.01
C SER A 335 -7.32 -2.08 25.71
N TYR A 336 -6.63 -3.24 25.62
CA TYR A 336 -7.30 -4.55 25.45
C TYR A 336 -8.30 -4.83 26.57
N ILE A 337 -7.86 -4.61 27.82
CA ILE A 337 -8.71 -4.84 29.00
C ILE A 337 -9.92 -3.91 28.99
N GLU A 338 -9.71 -2.64 28.69
CA GLU A 338 -10.78 -1.64 28.67
C GLU A 338 -11.83 -1.96 27.60
N ILE A 339 -11.38 -2.36 26.40
CA ILE A 339 -12.27 -2.79 25.32
C ILE A 339 -13.01 -4.09 25.71
N ALA A 340 -12.31 -5.07 26.25
CA ALA A 340 -12.92 -6.34 26.68
C ALA A 340 -13.95 -6.15 27.78
N LYS A 341 -13.67 -5.32 28.78
CA LYS A 341 -14.63 -4.99 29.86
C LYS A 341 -15.93 -4.38 29.36
N THR A 342 -15.90 -3.72 28.20
CA THR A 342 -17.12 -3.17 27.58
C THR A 342 -18.15 -4.27 27.29
N MET A 343 -17.71 -5.51 27.02
CA MET A 343 -18.62 -6.64 26.78
C MET A 343 -19.60 -6.91 27.91
N VAL A 344 -19.23 -6.61 29.17
CA VAL A 344 -20.07 -6.93 30.34
C VAL A 344 -21.47 -6.28 30.22
N LYS A 345 -21.51 -5.04 29.72
CA LYS A 345 -22.76 -4.25 29.61
C LYS A 345 -23.19 -3.98 28.17
N ALA A 346 -22.49 -4.51 27.18
CA ALA A 346 -22.77 -4.27 25.79
C ALA A 346 -23.98 -5.05 25.28
N LYS A 347 -24.58 -4.56 24.18
CA LYS A 347 -25.60 -5.30 23.42
C LYS A 347 -24.97 -6.59 22.82
N PRO A 348 -25.77 -7.65 22.57
CA PRO A 348 -25.24 -8.92 22.03
C PRO A 348 -24.38 -8.77 20.79
N GLU A 349 -24.78 -7.97 19.83
CA GLU A 349 -24.05 -7.72 18.58
C GLU A 349 -22.67 -7.07 18.82
N VAL A 350 -22.56 -6.17 19.79
CA VAL A 350 -21.29 -5.54 20.18
C VAL A 350 -20.35 -6.54 20.86
N LYS A 351 -20.93 -7.44 21.70
CA LYS A 351 -20.16 -8.54 22.31
C LYS A 351 -19.57 -9.44 21.24
N VAL A 352 -20.35 -9.83 20.23
CA VAL A 352 -19.89 -10.63 19.10
C VAL A 352 -18.77 -9.93 18.33
N ASP A 353 -18.90 -8.62 18.07
CA ASP A 353 -17.85 -7.85 17.37
C ASP A 353 -16.53 -7.86 18.16
N ILE A 354 -16.58 -7.63 19.48
CA ILE A 354 -15.37 -7.61 20.33
C ILE A 354 -14.77 -9.02 20.46
N LEU A 355 -15.58 -10.06 20.67
CA LEU A 355 -15.13 -11.45 20.73
C LEU A 355 -14.40 -11.87 19.45
N ASN A 356 -15.01 -11.59 18.30
CA ASN A 356 -14.39 -11.88 17.02
C ASN A 356 -13.07 -11.11 16.80
N TRP A 357 -13.00 -9.87 17.26
CA TRP A 357 -11.78 -9.08 17.22
C TRP A 357 -10.68 -9.71 18.11
N LEU A 358 -10.96 -10.03 19.36
CA LEU A 358 -10.03 -10.71 20.27
C LEU A 358 -9.50 -12.02 19.67
N GLY A 359 -10.38 -12.82 19.06
CA GLY A 359 -9.99 -14.05 18.40
C GLY A 359 -9.09 -13.85 17.16
N ARG A 360 -9.22 -12.72 16.45
CA ARG A 360 -8.29 -12.35 15.36
C ARG A 360 -6.94 -11.92 15.90
N GLU A 361 -6.93 -11.11 16.95
CA GLU A 361 -5.70 -10.65 17.60
C GLU A 361 -4.89 -11.83 18.15
N ALA A 362 -5.55 -12.81 18.76
CA ALA A 362 -4.90 -14.02 19.26
C ALA A 362 -4.22 -14.86 18.17
N LYS A 363 -4.73 -14.83 16.94
CA LYS A 363 -4.10 -15.53 15.79
C LYS A 363 -3.01 -14.72 15.09
N CYS A 364 -2.85 -13.42 15.41
CA CYS A 364 -1.81 -12.60 14.81
C CYS A 364 -0.44 -12.95 15.43
N PRO A 365 0.56 -13.45 14.65
CA PRO A 365 1.85 -13.90 15.21
C PRO A 365 2.57 -12.82 16.04
N LYS A 366 2.44 -11.55 15.64
CA LYS A 366 3.06 -10.42 16.36
C LYS A 366 2.36 -10.06 17.67
N LYS A 367 1.14 -10.52 17.90
CA LYS A 367 0.29 -10.15 19.03
C LYS A 367 -0.13 -11.33 19.89
N HIS A 368 0.07 -12.55 19.39
CA HIS A 368 -0.28 -13.79 20.07
C HIS A 368 0.26 -13.85 21.51
N ASP A 369 1.55 -13.59 21.68
CA ASP A 369 2.20 -13.56 22.99
C ASP A 369 1.61 -12.48 23.92
N THR A 370 1.21 -11.33 23.37
CA THR A 370 0.60 -10.25 24.16
C THR A 370 -0.78 -10.67 24.64
N VAL A 371 -1.60 -11.21 23.74
CA VAL A 371 -2.94 -11.70 24.08
C VAL A 371 -2.86 -12.86 25.06
N GLN A 372 -1.96 -13.84 24.84
CA GLN A 372 -1.74 -14.94 25.79
C GLN A 372 -1.23 -14.44 27.14
N LYS A 373 -0.28 -13.51 27.18
CA LYS A 373 0.20 -12.91 28.44
C LYS A 373 -0.90 -12.18 29.18
N LEU A 374 -1.80 -11.50 28.46
CA LEU A 374 -2.98 -10.88 29.03
C LEU A 374 -3.93 -11.90 29.67
N MET A 375 -4.12 -13.04 29.01
CA MET A 375 -4.92 -14.14 29.56
C MET A 375 -4.30 -14.75 30.82
N LEU A 376 -2.96 -14.88 30.85
CA LEU A 376 -2.24 -15.49 31.94
C LEU A 376 -1.96 -14.53 33.13
N ARG A 377 -1.71 -13.23 32.85
CA ARG A 377 -1.32 -12.23 33.87
C ARG A 377 -2.50 -11.60 34.59
N PHE A 378 -3.60 -11.41 33.89
CA PHE A 378 -4.79 -10.82 34.49
C PHE A 378 -5.65 -11.91 35.11
N ASP A 379 -4.98 -12.73 35.89
CA ASP A 379 -5.55 -13.55 36.91
C ASP A 379 -7.08 -13.44 36.89
N GLN A 380 -7.70 -14.18 36.00
CA GLN A 380 -9.13 -14.34 35.87
C GLN A 380 -9.91 -13.21 35.15
N SER A 381 -9.42 -12.00 34.95
CA SER A 381 -10.31 -10.92 34.47
C SER A 381 -10.74 -11.07 33.00
N LEU A 382 -9.85 -11.36 32.06
CA LEU A 382 -10.24 -11.55 30.66
C LEU A 382 -10.80 -12.97 30.42
N ALA A 383 -10.18 -13.99 31.01
CA ALA A 383 -10.69 -15.36 30.99
C ALA A 383 -12.09 -15.42 31.65
N GLN A 384 -12.26 -14.73 32.76
CA GLN A 384 -13.54 -14.63 33.45
C GLN A 384 -14.61 -13.89 32.63
N VAL A 385 -14.24 -12.76 31.98
CA VAL A 385 -15.14 -12.03 31.08
C VAL A 385 -15.56 -12.92 29.90
N LEU A 386 -14.64 -13.68 29.30
CA LEU A 386 -14.95 -14.60 28.21
C LEU A 386 -15.89 -15.73 28.68
N THR A 387 -15.59 -16.34 29.82
CA THR A 387 -16.42 -17.42 30.40
C THR A 387 -17.82 -16.92 30.74
N GLN A 388 -17.95 -15.68 31.23
CA GLN A 388 -19.26 -15.06 31.48
C GLN A 388 -20.13 -14.93 30.23
N GLN A 389 -19.51 -14.82 29.02
CA GLN A 389 -20.28 -14.74 27.79
C GLN A 389 -20.96 -16.05 27.41
N LEU A 390 -20.53 -17.19 27.96
CA LEU A 390 -21.19 -18.49 27.78
C LEU A 390 -22.55 -18.53 28.50
N ASN A 391 -22.74 -17.71 29.55
CA ASN A 391 -23.98 -17.63 30.33
C ASN A 391 -24.97 -16.56 29.78
N VAL A 392 -24.62 -15.89 28.67
CA VAL A 392 -25.54 -14.93 28.04
C VAL A 392 -26.58 -15.72 27.25
N ASN A 393 -27.87 -15.38 27.43
CA ASN A 393 -28.97 -16.02 26.68
C ASN A 393 -29.02 -15.48 25.22
N ASP A 394 -27.93 -15.74 24.46
CA ASP A 394 -27.80 -15.38 23.05
C ASP A 394 -26.78 -16.33 22.42
N PHE A 395 -27.24 -17.20 21.53
CA PHE A 395 -26.40 -18.23 20.91
C PHE A 395 -25.23 -17.64 20.10
N ALA A 396 -25.43 -16.51 19.41
CA ALA A 396 -24.34 -15.88 18.63
C ALA A 396 -23.21 -15.37 19.54
N VAL A 397 -23.53 -14.89 20.75
CA VAL A 397 -22.54 -14.48 21.76
C VAL A 397 -21.80 -15.72 22.30
N GLN A 398 -22.52 -16.78 22.65
CA GLN A 398 -21.93 -18.04 23.14
C GLN A 398 -21.00 -18.64 22.08
N GLN A 399 -21.46 -18.73 20.85
CA GLN A 399 -20.67 -19.21 19.72
C GLN A 399 -19.39 -18.38 19.51
N ALA A 400 -19.49 -17.06 19.52
CA ALA A 400 -18.35 -16.17 19.37
C ALA A 400 -17.35 -16.32 20.53
N ALA A 401 -17.83 -16.51 21.76
CA ALA A 401 -16.98 -16.75 22.94
C ALA A 401 -16.24 -18.08 22.83
N VAL A 402 -16.93 -19.17 22.51
CA VAL A 402 -16.35 -20.49 22.29
C VAL A 402 -15.24 -20.47 21.25
N TRP A 403 -15.52 -19.90 20.06
CA TRP A 403 -14.52 -19.82 19.01
C TRP A 403 -13.37 -18.86 19.33
N THR A 404 -13.59 -17.85 20.18
CA THR A 404 -12.51 -17.01 20.68
C THR A 404 -11.59 -17.80 21.60
N MET A 405 -12.12 -18.61 22.51
CA MET A 405 -11.32 -19.52 23.39
C MET A 405 -10.48 -20.50 22.57
N VAL A 406 -11.07 -21.11 21.53
CA VAL A 406 -10.34 -21.99 20.60
C VAL A 406 -9.20 -21.28 19.89
N LYS A 407 -9.44 -20.04 19.41
CA LYS A 407 -8.43 -19.24 18.73
C LYS A 407 -7.29 -18.80 19.65
N ILE A 408 -7.56 -18.55 20.92
CA ILE A 408 -6.58 -18.25 21.95
C ILE A 408 -5.74 -19.50 22.26
N GLY A 409 -6.37 -20.68 22.28
CA GLY A 409 -5.68 -21.98 22.45
C GLY A 409 -5.10 -22.21 23.84
N ASP A 410 -5.57 -21.48 24.87
CA ASP A 410 -5.13 -21.71 26.25
C ASP A 410 -5.80 -22.96 26.82
N LYS A 411 -4.99 -23.92 27.30
CA LYS A 411 -5.47 -25.19 27.84
C LYS A 411 -6.42 -25.03 29.05
N GLY A 412 -6.35 -23.90 29.73
CA GLY A 412 -7.27 -23.58 30.83
C GLY A 412 -8.74 -23.51 30.42
N TYR A 413 -9.03 -23.32 29.13
CA TYR A 413 -10.40 -23.33 28.59
C TYR A 413 -10.95 -24.73 28.33
N ILE A 414 -10.11 -25.77 28.26
CA ILE A 414 -10.54 -27.14 27.94
C ILE A 414 -11.64 -27.62 28.89
N PRO A 415 -11.50 -27.50 30.25
CA PRO A 415 -12.58 -27.89 31.16
C PRO A 415 -13.87 -27.13 30.97
N THR A 416 -13.78 -25.86 30.65
CA THR A 416 -14.96 -24.99 30.39
C THR A 416 -15.68 -25.44 29.13
N LEU A 417 -14.96 -25.67 28.03
CA LEU A 417 -15.50 -26.14 26.75
C LEU A 417 -16.08 -27.56 26.89
N ALA A 418 -15.38 -28.46 27.58
CA ALA A 418 -15.87 -29.83 27.86
C ALA A 418 -17.16 -29.82 28.70
N ASN A 419 -17.29 -28.88 29.64
CA ASN A 419 -18.52 -28.80 30.46
C ASN A 419 -19.74 -28.41 29.62
N LEU A 420 -19.58 -27.73 28.46
CA LEU A 420 -20.70 -27.43 27.55
C LEU A 420 -21.29 -28.70 26.91
N LEU A 421 -20.60 -29.84 26.91
CA LEU A 421 -21.18 -31.14 26.54
C LEU A 421 -22.31 -31.60 27.49
N THR A 422 -22.37 -31.02 28.69
CA THR A 422 -23.43 -31.32 29.67
C THR A 422 -24.65 -30.42 29.55
N ASP A 423 -24.66 -29.49 28.60
CA ASP A 423 -25.75 -28.54 28.40
C ASP A 423 -27.05 -29.27 27.96
N SER A 424 -28.18 -28.72 28.30
CA SER A 424 -29.48 -29.20 27.86
C SER A 424 -29.81 -28.78 26.41
N ASP A 425 -29.19 -27.72 25.92
CA ASP A 425 -29.36 -27.24 24.55
C ASP A 425 -28.45 -28.01 23.61
N LYS A 426 -29.07 -28.76 22.67
CA LYS A 426 -28.35 -29.52 21.64
C LYS A 426 -27.42 -28.64 20.80
N GLN A 427 -27.77 -27.38 20.53
CA GLN A 427 -26.93 -26.49 19.75
C GLN A 427 -25.63 -26.17 20.50
N ILE A 428 -25.69 -26.00 21.82
CA ILE A 428 -24.51 -25.77 22.66
C ILE A 428 -23.65 -27.04 22.72
N VAL A 429 -24.24 -28.23 22.83
CA VAL A 429 -23.49 -29.49 22.81
C VAL A 429 -22.73 -29.69 21.50
N LEU A 430 -23.37 -29.45 20.36
CA LEU A 430 -22.70 -29.53 19.06
C LEU A 430 -21.62 -28.48 18.89
N LEU A 431 -21.85 -27.26 19.35
CA LEU A 431 -20.83 -26.20 19.34
C LEU A 431 -19.63 -26.60 20.18
N ALA A 432 -19.83 -27.23 21.35
CA ALA A 432 -18.77 -27.74 22.19
C ALA A 432 -17.97 -28.86 21.50
N GLN A 433 -18.65 -29.79 20.82
CA GLN A 433 -18.01 -30.86 20.05
C GLN A 433 -17.11 -30.29 18.96
N ASP A 434 -17.61 -29.37 18.12
CA ASP A 434 -16.83 -28.73 17.06
C ASP A 434 -15.61 -27.96 17.61
N ALA A 435 -15.83 -27.22 18.71
CA ALA A 435 -14.79 -26.43 19.35
C ALA A 435 -13.65 -27.29 19.93
N LEU A 436 -14.02 -28.40 20.62
CA LEU A 436 -13.07 -29.32 21.20
C LEU A 436 -12.31 -30.12 20.13
N LEU A 437 -12.99 -30.46 19.03
CA LEU A 437 -12.33 -31.08 17.86
C LEU A 437 -11.26 -30.17 17.28
N ALA A 438 -11.56 -28.87 17.18
CA ALA A 438 -10.64 -27.86 16.64
C ALA A 438 -9.60 -27.35 17.67
N PHE A 439 -9.74 -27.70 18.94
CA PHE A 439 -8.86 -27.18 20.00
C PHE A 439 -7.45 -27.82 19.92
N PRO A 440 -6.37 -27.02 19.97
CA PRO A 440 -5.01 -27.58 19.96
C PRO A 440 -4.67 -28.24 21.31
N GLY A 441 -4.18 -29.49 21.26
CA GLY A 441 -3.69 -30.22 22.44
C GLY A 441 -4.64 -31.29 22.94
N ASP A 442 -4.28 -31.90 24.06
CA ASP A 442 -4.98 -33.04 24.67
C ASP A 442 -6.23 -32.56 25.41
N ILE A 443 -7.37 -33.14 25.06
CA ILE A 443 -8.69 -32.84 25.65
C ILE A 443 -9.34 -34.07 26.29
N ASP A 444 -8.75 -35.25 26.18
CA ASP A 444 -9.40 -36.55 26.42
C ASP A 444 -9.90 -36.69 27.85
N ASP A 445 -9.07 -36.36 28.83
CA ASP A 445 -9.44 -36.41 30.23
C ASP A 445 -10.62 -35.49 30.59
N ALA A 446 -10.65 -34.31 30.00
CA ALA A 446 -11.72 -33.33 30.24
C ALA A 446 -13.05 -33.77 29.61
N VAL A 447 -12.98 -34.32 28.39
CA VAL A 447 -14.15 -34.86 27.69
C VAL A 447 -14.67 -36.10 28.39
N ALA A 448 -13.82 -37.03 28.80
CA ALA A 448 -14.20 -38.24 29.55
C ALA A 448 -14.93 -37.89 30.88
N LYS A 449 -14.43 -36.87 31.59
CA LYS A 449 -15.10 -36.37 32.81
C LYS A 449 -16.47 -35.74 32.53
N ALA A 450 -16.59 -35.00 31.42
CA ALA A 450 -17.83 -34.36 31.04
C ALA A 450 -18.91 -35.38 30.61
N ILE A 451 -18.55 -36.41 29.85
CA ILE A 451 -19.45 -37.49 29.38
C ILE A 451 -20.16 -38.16 30.56
N ASN A 452 -19.49 -38.40 31.67
CA ASN A 452 -20.09 -39.04 32.83
C ASN A 452 -21.27 -38.27 33.43
N LYS A 453 -21.36 -36.97 33.18
CA LYS A 453 -22.43 -36.07 33.68
C LYS A 453 -23.39 -35.61 32.62
N ALA A 454 -23.10 -35.90 31.36
CA ALA A 454 -23.85 -35.40 30.23
C ALA A 454 -25.16 -36.16 29.99
N SER A 455 -26.11 -35.49 29.29
CA SER A 455 -27.29 -36.13 28.71
C SER A 455 -26.87 -37.12 27.61
N ASP A 456 -27.80 -37.93 27.11
CA ASP A 456 -27.50 -38.87 26.03
C ASP A 456 -26.93 -38.17 24.79
N THR A 457 -27.43 -36.99 24.43
CA THR A 457 -26.88 -36.17 23.36
C THR A 457 -25.42 -35.81 23.61
N GLY A 458 -25.10 -35.34 24.81
CA GLY A 458 -23.73 -34.98 25.19
C GLY A 458 -22.79 -36.18 25.27
N LYS A 459 -23.29 -37.34 25.71
CA LYS A 459 -22.51 -38.59 25.71
C LYS A 459 -22.14 -39.03 24.31
N ILE A 460 -23.13 -39.00 23.40
CA ILE A 460 -22.89 -39.35 21.98
C ILE A 460 -21.85 -38.41 21.37
N ALA A 461 -22.05 -37.09 21.52
CA ALA A 461 -21.14 -36.09 20.99
C ALA A 461 -19.70 -36.22 21.51
N GLY A 462 -19.54 -36.50 22.83
CA GLY A 462 -18.25 -36.68 23.46
C GLY A 462 -17.57 -37.99 23.05
N MET A 463 -18.32 -39.08 22.89
CA MET A 463 -17.78 -40.36 22.39
C MET A 463 -17.34 -40.29 20.93
N GLU A 464 -18.13 -39.65 20.07
CA GLU A 464 -17.76 -39.39 18.68
C GLU A 464 -16.50 -38.51 18.56
N LEU A 465 -16.40 -37.47 19.39
CA LEU A 465 -15.23 -36.63 19.48
C LEU A 465 -13.96 -37.42 19.82
N LEU A 466 -14.02 -38.23 20.88
CA LEU A 466 -12.88 -39.06 21.29
C LEU A 466 -12.53 -40.10 20.21
N ALA A 467 -13.53 -40.71 19.58
CA ALA A 467 -13.29 -41.70 18.51
C ALA A 467 -12.56 -41.06 17.29
N VAL A 468 -12.93 -39.85 16.90
CA VAL A 468 -12.26 -39.14 15.79
C VAL A 468 -10.82 -38.81 16.16
N ARG A 469 -10.57 -38.31 17.38
CA ARG A 469 -9.20 -37.92 17.80
C ARG A 469 -8.27 -39.09 18.08
N MET A 470 -8.80 -40.28 18.40
CA MET A 470 -7.99 -41.49 18.57
C MET A 470 -7.65 -42.16 17.23
N ALA A 471 -8.31 -41.77 16.14
CA ALA A 471 -8.06 -42.31 14.81
C ALA A 471 -6.94 -41.57 14.05
N ASP A 472 -6.53 -40.39 14.52
CA ASP A 472 -5.40 -39.58 14.02
C ASP A 472 -4.13 -39.84 14.88
#